data_b57351744eb68d760438e15dc17e0c74
#
_entry.id   b57351744eb68d760438e15dc17e0c74
#
_cell.length_a   1.000
_cell.length_b   1.000
_cell.length_c   1.000
_cell.angle_alpha   90.00
_cell.angle_beta   90.00
_cell.angle_gamma   90.00
#
_symmetry.space_group_name_H-M   'P 1'
#
loop_
_entity.id
_entity.type
_entity.pdbx_description
1 polymer ?
#
loop_
_entity_poly.entity_id
_entity_poly.type
_entity_poly.pdbx_seq_one_letter_code
_entity_poly.pdbx_strand_id
1 'polypeptide(L)' 'MQDWFVSWQEAGNLENCGYQIFTSDDKDPANVLAEQVKLIATRNGLNPNRLLIVAVNKL' A
#
# COMPACT_ATOMS: atom_id res chain seq x y z
N MET A 1 7.06 -15.11 -9.14
CA MET A 1 6.95 -14.14 -8.04
C MET A 1 7.58 -12.83 -8.42
N GLN A 2 6.96 -11.74 -8.04
CA GLN A 2 7.42 -10.41 -8.38
C GLN A 2 7.50 -9.58 -7.10
N ASP A 3 8.62 -8.91 -6.90
CA ASP A 3 8.77 -7.98 -5.80
C ASP A 3 8.20 -6.62 -6.19
N TRP A 4 7.55 -5.98 -5.22
CA TRP A 4 6.89 -4.70 -5.40
C TRP A 4 7.26 -3.74 -4.28
N PHE A 5 7.20 -2.45 -4.58
CA PHE A 5 7.34 -1.37 -3.61
C PHE A 5 6.04 -0.59 -3.54
N VAL A 6 5.62 -0.25 -2.31
CA VAL A 6 4.49 0.64 -2.10
C VAL A 6 4.82 1.64 -1.00
N SER A 7 4.46 2.89 -1.22
CA SER A 7 4.53 3.92 -0.18
C SER A 7 3.17 4.57 -0.04
N TRP A 8 2.87 5.04 1.18
CA TRP A 8 1.55 5.53 1.52
C TRP A 8 1.63 6.63 2.57
N GLN A 9 0.53 7.37 2.70
CA GLN A 9 0.35 8.35 3.76
C GLN A 9 -1.13 8.44 4.12
N GLU A 10 -1.43 8.96 5.31
CA GLU A 10 -2.79 9.11 5.78
C GLU A 10 -3.35 10.47 5.38
N ALA A 11 -4.56 10.48 4.81
CA ALA A 11 -5.27 11.74 4.51
C ALA A 11 -5.61 12.45 5.83
N GLY A 12 -5.29 13.72 5.91
CA GLY A 12 -5.52 14.50 7.12
C GLY A 12 -4.41 14.42 8.17
N ASN A 13 -3.46 13.50 8.01
CA ASN A 13 -2.29 13.40 8.86
C ASN A 13 -1.12 12.88 8.04
N LEU A 14 -0.51 13.75 7.25
CA LEU A 14 0.55 13.37 6.31
C LEU A 14 1.85 12.93 6.98
N GLU A 15 2.00 13.20 8.27
CA GLU A 15 3.15 12.69 9.03
C GLU A 15 3.03 11.18 9.27
N ASN A 16 1.82 10.64 9.25
CA ASN A 16 1.61 9.22 9.36
C ASN A 16 1.75 8.59 7.98
N CYS A 17 2.94 8.14 7.66
CA CYS A 17 3.28 7.59 6.35
C CYS A 17 4.23 6.41 6.50
N GLY A 18 4.40 5.67 5.42
CA GLY A 18 5.31 4.54 5.44
C GLY A 18 5.51 3.94 4.05
N TYR A 19 6.24 2.86 4.03
CA TYR A 19 6.48 2.11 2.81
C TYR A 19 6.71 0.65 3.18
N GLN A 20 6.58 -0.22 2.19
CA GLN A 20 6.96 -1.62 2.34
C GLN A 20 7.32 -2.24 1.01
N ILE A 21 8.12 -3.30 1.09
CA ILE A 21 8.46 -4.14 -0.05
C ILE A 21 7.80 -5.48 0.21
N PHE A 22 7.13 -6.01 -0.80
CA PHE A 22 6.40 -7.26 -0.68
C PHE A 22 6.48 -8.04 -1.98
N THR A 23 6.17 -9.32 -1.91
CA THR A 23 6.16 -10.22 -3.06
C THR A 23 4.73 -10.61 -3.39
N SER A 24 4.38 -10.60 -4.67
CA SER A 24 3.06 -11.02 -5.14
C SER A 24 3.18 -11.82 -6.42
N ASP A 25 2.30 -12.81 -6.57
CA ASP A 25 2.17 -13.58 -7.80
C ASP A 25 1.16 -12.96 -8.76
N ASP A 26 0.36 -12.00 -8.29
CA ASP A 26 -0.64 -11.34 -9.11
C ASP A 26 0.04 -10.37 -10.06
N LYS A 27 -0.33 -10.43 -11.32
CA LYS A 27 0.24 -9.58 -12.37
C LYS A 27 -0.55 -8.31 -12.59
N ASP A 28 -1.75 -8.21 -12.01
CA ASP A 28 -2.60 -7.03 -12.17
C ASP A 28 -2.29 -6.03 -11.06
N PRO A 29 -1.70 -4.87 -11.39
CA PRO A 29 -1.36 -3.86 -10.39
C PRO A 29 -2.56 -3.39 -9.56
N ALA A 30 -3.77 -3.36 -10.16
CA ALA A 30 -4.97 -2.95 -9.44
C ALA A 30 -5.31 -3.93 -8.32
N ASN A 31 -5.20 -5.23 -8.56
CA ASN A 31 -5.46 -6.24 -7.55
C ASN A 31 -4.40 -6.22 -6.45
N VAL A 32 -3.14 -6.08 -6.83
CA VAL A 32 -2.03 -5.98 -5.89
C VAL A 32 -2.24 -4.78 -4.96
N LEU A 33 -2.58 -3.65 -5.54
CA LEU A 33 -2.81 -2.42 -4.79
C LEU A 33 -3.97 -2.56 -3.82
N ALA A 34 -5.10 -3.14 -4.27
CA ALA A 34 -6.28 -3.31 -3.43
C ALA A 34 -5.98 -4.17 -2.20
N GLU A 35 -5.23 -5.25 -2.37
CA GLU A 35 -4.82 -6.10 -1.24
C GLU A 35 -3.92 -5.35 -0.27
N GLN A 36 -2.95 -4.61 -0.78
CA GLN A 36 -2.00 -3.87 0.06
C GLN A 36 -2.68 -2.76 0.85
N VAL A 37 -3.63 -2.06 0.26
CA VAL A 37 -4.39 -1.03 0.96
C VAL A 37 -5.07 -1.62 2.19
N LYS A 38 -5.73 -2.77 2.06
CA LYS A 38 -6.39 -3.43 3.18
C LYS A 38 -5.40 -3.86 4.26
N LEU A 39 -4.28 -4.44 3.86
CA LEU A 39 -3.27 -4.92 4.80
C LEU A 39 -2.62 -3.77 5.55
N ILE A 40 -2.25 -2.71 4.86
CA ILE A 40 -1.63 -1.55 5.47
C ILE A 40 -2.59 -0.88 6.45
N ALA A 41 -3.83 -0.68 6.05
CA ALA A 41 -4.84 -0.06 6.89
C ALA A 41 -5.07 -0.87 8.16
N THR A 42 -5.23 -2.18 8.04
CA THR A 42 -5.43 -3.07 9.18
C THR A 42 -4.23 -3.05 10.13
N ARG A 43 -3.03 -3.15 9.57
CA ARG A 43 -1.79 -3.21 10.36
C ARG A 43 -1.55 -1.93 11.14
N ASN A 44 -1.94 -0.79 10.58
CA ASN A 44 -1.69 0.52 11.20
C ASN A 44 -2.90 1.11 11.90
N GLY A 45 -4.02 0.38 11.93
CA GLY A 45 -5.24 0.86 12.57
C GLY A 45 -5.89 2.04 11.85
N LEU A 46 -5.72 2.11 10.54
CA LEU A 46 -6.23 3.19 9.72
C LEU A 46 -7.52 2.81 9.00
N ASN A 47 -8.32 3.82 8.67
CA ASN A 47 -9.45 3.63 7.77
C ASN A 47 -8.92 3.52 6.34
N PRO A 48 -9.22 2.44 5.60
CA PRO A 48 -8.75 2.30 4.22
C PRO A 48 -9.11 3.48 3.32
N ASN A 49 -10.23 4.14 3.60
CA ASN A 49 -10.68 5.30 2.81
C ASN A 49 -9.79 6.53 3.02
N ARG A 50 -8.98 6.53 4.07
CA ARG A 50 -8.05 7.63 4.37
C ARG A 50 -6.63 7.32 3.95
N LEU A 51 -6.40 6.15 3.39
CA LEU A 51 -5.07 5.76 2.97
C LEU A 51 -4.80 6.28 1.56
N LEU A 52 -3.78 7.10 1.43
CA LEU A 52 -3.33 7.63 0.14
C LEU A 52 -2.10 6.86 -0.31
N ILE A 53 -2.18 6.28 -1.49
CA ILE A 53 -1.01 5.61 -2.07
C ILE A 53 -0.18 6.65 -2.80
N VAL A 54 1.06 6.80 -2.39
CA VAL A 54 2.00 7.77 -2.98
C VAL A 54 2.68 7.17 -4.21
N ALA A 55 3.13 5.93 -4.08
CA ALA A 55 3.80 5.24 -5.19
C ALA A 55 3.61 3.73 -5.05
N VAL A 56 3.50 3.05 -6.16
CA VAL A 56 3.53 1.60 -6.24
C VAL A 56 4.24 1.22 -7.54
N ASN A 57 5.21 0.33 -7.45
CA ASN A 57 5.91 -0.11 -8.66
C ASN A 57 6.58 -1.46 -8.46
N LYS A 58 6.81 -2.11 -9.57
CA LYS A 58 7.58 -3.35 -9.60
C LYS A 58 9.06 -3.05 -9.39
N LEU A 59 9.71 -3.95 -8.71
CA LEU A 59 11.16 -3.88 -8.52
C LEU A 59 11.90 -4.79 -9.49
#